data_28af81e94786385034da2e16eefa7ccc
#
_entry.id   28af81e94786385034da2e16eefa7ccc
#
_cell.length_a   1.000
_cell.length_b   1.000
_cell.length_c   1.000
_cell.angle_alpha   90.00
_cell.angle_beta   90.00
_cell.angle_gamma   90.00
#
_symmetry.space_group_name_H-M   'P 1'
#
loop_
_entity.id
_entity.type
_entity.pdbx_description
1 polymer ?
#
loop_
_entity_poly.entity_id
_entity_poly.type
_entity_poly.pdbx_seq_one_letter_code
_entity_poly.pdbx_strand_id
1 'polypeptide(L)'
;MNTQHIGYIVGEVNTGSFVFVSDPDNYPPKHEYLIIPGVKEREGVGYKRVDVLAQVSRISNYSDILGDRLSISELESIISRYTATTKVYGEAKILGYMNDKNEVIMPRSAAIPGQKVYIAPSGLLEGFFTKDIRSGIPVGSLITREEVKVSLDPNGFRRHAAVIAQTGAGKSYLVGLILENLLPLGATTIVLDPNSDYVMMRKKPDGTDTKIFQDVTIYRPPGLKGRRFTDEEIRGADPYTIDFSKLSANQICDVAGISSRWAVIREAVSDALSQLQGVYGPQQLM
;
A
#
# COMPACT_ATOMS: atom_id res chain seq x y z
N MET A 1 7.62 -30.56 -5.33
CA MET A 1 8.03 -29.29 -4.70
C MET A 1 8.29 -29.57 -3.23
N ASN A 2 9.54 -29.40 -2.76
CA ASN A 2 9.85 -29.60 -1.34
C ASN A 2 9.31 -28.39 -0.56
N THR A 3 8.06 -28.47 -0.12
CA THR A 3 7.46 -27.48 0.78
C THR A 3 7.81 -27.87 2.22
N GLN A 4 8.51 -26.99 2.93
CA GLN A 4 8.89 -27.20 4.31
C GLN A 4 7.63 -27.18 5.20
N HIS A 5 7.35 -28.28 5.86
CA HIS A 5 6.30 -28.36 6.90
C HIS A 5 6.77 -27.61 8.15
N ILE A 6 5.91 -26.72 8.66
CA ILE A 6 6.27 -25.85 9.79
C ILE A 6 5.37 -26.04 11.02
N GLY A 7 4.24 -26.72 10.91
CA GLY A 7 3.36 -26.91 12.05
C GLY A 7 1.92 -27.28 11.69
N TYR A 8 1.05 -27.15 12.66
CA TYR A 8 -0.34 -27.54 12.58
C TYR A 8 -1.26 -26.41 13.03
N ILE A 9 -2.39 -26.28 12.36
CA ILE A 9 -3.47 -25.38 12.78
C ILE A 9 -4.05 -25.86 14.11
N VAL A 10 -4.26 -24.94 15.04
CA VAL A 10 -4.83 -25.22 16.36
C VAL A 10 -5.91 -24.20 16.72
N GLY A 11 -6.79 -24.57 17.66
CA GLY A 11 -7.81 -23.69 18.19
C GLY A 11 -8.88 -23.30 17.17
N GLU A 12 -9.37 -22.07 17.28
CA GLU A 12 -10.39 -21.53 16.39
C GLU A 12 -9.79 -21.11 15.05
N VAL A 13 -10.47 -21.44 13.97
CA VAL A 13 -10.11 -21.10 12.59
C VAL A 13 -11.28 -20.42 11.92
N ASN A 14 -11.06 -19.32 11.27
CA ASN A 14 -12.07 -18.64 10.46
C ASN A 14 -11.59 -18.39 9.01
N THR A 15 -12.41 -17.78 8.18
CA THR A 15 -12.07 -17.53 6.79
C THR A 15 -11.06 -16.41 6.57
N GLY A 16 -10.69 -15.66 7.61
CA GLY A 16 -9.74 -14.54 7.54
C GLY A 16 -8.43 -14.78 8.26
N SER A 17 -8.39 -15.73 9.22
CA SER A 17 -7.20 -15.99 10.03
C SER A 17 -7.23 -17.34 10.71
N PHE A 18 -6.07 -17.80 11.16
CA PHE A 18 -5.91 -18.99 11.96
C PHE A 18 -4.69 -18.87 12.89
N VAL A 19 -4.68 -19.74 13.89
CA VAL A 19 -3.53 -19.94 14.78
C VAL A 19 -2.89 -21.28 14.45
N PHE A 20 -1.56 -21.33 14.48
CA PHE A 20 -0.80 -22.56 14.29
C PHE A 20 0.26 -22.71 15.38
N VAL A 21 0.68 -23.95 15.60
CA VAL A 21 1.78 -24.30 16.51
C VAL A 21 2.91 -24.88 15.69
N SER A 22 4.11 -24.40 15.97
CA SER A 22 5.36 -24.87 15.36
C SER A 22 6.34 -25.37 16.42
N ASP A 23 7.32 -26.13 15.97
CA ASP A 23 8.49 -26.49 16.76
C ASP A 23 9.38 -25.27 17.00
N PRO A 24 9.97 -25.09 18.19
CA PRO A 24 10.91 -24.00 18.48
C PRO A 24 12.11 -23.92 17.54
N ASP A 25 12.53 -25.02 16.96
CA ASP A 25 13.67 -25.08 16.04
C ASP A 25 13.25 -24.94 14.57
N ASN A 26 11.92 -24.89 14.28
CA ASN A 26 11.40 -24.89 12.92
C ASN A 26 10.11 -24.07 12.80
N TYR A 27 10.19 -22.77 13.06
CA TYR A 27 9.04 -21.87 12.90
C TYR A 27 9.33 -20.74 11.91
N PRO A 28 8.30 -20.21 11.23
CA PRO A 28 8.45 -19.12 10.26
C PRO A 28 8.62 -17.78 10.98
N PRO A 29 9.40 -16.85 10.43
CA PRO A 29 9.44 -15.48 10.94
C PRO A 29 8.13 -14.73 10.64
N LYS A 30 7.93 -13.61 11.32
CA LYS A 30 6.84 -12.68 11.00
C LYS A 30 6.95 -12.22 9.54
N HIS A 31 5.80 -12.07 8.88
CA HIS A 31 5.64 -11.74 7.46
C HIS A 31 5.99 -12.86 6.47
N GLU A 32 6.38 -14.04 6.94
CA GLU A 32 6.55 -15.21 6.07
C GLU A 32 5.21 -15.67 5.49
N TYR A 33 5.26 -16.22 4.28
CA TYR A 33 4.09 -16.72 3.56
C TYR A 33 3.92 -18.22 3.76
N LEU A 34 2.71 -18.61 4.08
CA LEU A 34 2.31 -19.96 4.41
C LEU A 34 1.27 -20.48 3.43
N ILE A 35 1.26 -21.79 3.22
CA ILE A 35 0.24 -22.47 2.45
C ILE A 35 -0.46 -23.54 3.30
N ILE A 36 -1.78 -23.58 3.22
CA ILE A 36 -2.63 -24.63 3.76
C ILE A 36 -3.17 -25.42 2.57
N PRO A 37 -2.62 -26.61 2.27
CA PRO A 37 -3.07 -27.38 1.13
C PRO A 37 -4.40 -28.07 1.35
N GLY A 38 -5.20 -28.16 0.30
CA GLY A 38 -6.38 -28.99 0.23
C GLY A 38 -7.54 -28.54 1.13
N VAL A 39 -7.69 -27.25 1.42
CA VAL A 39 -8.87 -26.71 2.10
C VAL A 39 -10.11 -26.98 1.24
N LYS A 40 -11.18 -27.49 1.85
CA LYS A 40 -12.43 -27.76 1.15
C LYS A 40 -13.19 -26.45 0.91
N GLU A 41 -13.32 -26.04 -0.33
CA GLU A 41 -14.11 -24.87 -0.71
C GLU A 41 -15.39 -25.32 -1.42
N ARG A 42 -16.50 -24.66 -1.12
CA ARG A 42 -17.79 -24.97 -1.75
C ARG A 42 -17.87 -24.38 -3.15
N GLU A 43 -18.14 -25.24 -4.13
CA GLU A 43 -18.33 -24.83 -5.53
C GLU A 43 -19.65 -25.41 -6.05
N GLY A 44 -20.64 -24.54 -6.19
CA GLY A 44 -22.00 -24.98 -6.54
C GLY A 44 -22.60 -25.98 -5.53
N VAL A 45 -22.93 -27.18 -5.99
CA VAL A 45 -23.47 -28.27 -5.16
C VAL A 45 -22.37 -29.16 -4.54
N GLY A 46 -21.11 -29.02 -5.04
CA GLY A 46 -19.97 -29.84 -4.64
C GLY A 46 -18.93 -29.10 -3.79
N TYR A 47 -17.79 -29.78 -3.60
CA TYR A 47 -16.62 -29.21 -2.96
C TYR A 47 -15.39 -29.41 -3.83
N LYS A 48 -14.59 -28.36 -3.92
CA LYS A 48 -13.25 -28.37 -4.51
C LYS A 48 -12.21 -28.28 -3.40
N ARG A 49 -11.04 -28.87 -3.60
CA ARG A 49 -9.89 -28.67 -2.73
C ARG A 49 -9.03 -27.55 -3.30
N VAL A 50 -8.71 -26.56 -2.48
CA VAL A 50 -7.91 -25.39 -2.85
C VAL A 50 -6.74 -25.22 -1.90
N ASP A 51 -5.66 -24.66 -2.39
CA ASP A 51 -4.48 -24.33 -1.60
C ASP A 51 -4.56 -22.86 -1.18
N VAL A 52 -4.73 -22.63 0.12
CA VAL A 52 -4.97 -21.31 0.69
C VAL A 52 -3.65 -20.69 1.11
N LEU A 53 -3.35 -19.50 0.57
CA LEU A 53 -2.22 -18.67 0.95
C LEU A 53 -2.55 -17.83 2.18
N ALA A 54 -1.60 -17.73 3.10
CA ALA A 54 -1.69 -16.87 4.28
C ALA A 54 -0.35 -16.21 4.57
N GLN A 55 -0.35 -15.19 5.42
CA GLN A 55 0.87 -14.51 5.87
C GLN A 55 0.91 -14.46 7.39
N VAL A 56 2.08 -14.76 7.96
CA VAL A 56 2.32 -14.68 9.40
C VAL A 56 2.22 -13.23 9.88
N SER A 57 1.27 -12.96 10.76
CA SER A 57 1.03 -11.65 11.36
C SER A 57 1.69 -11.49 12.73
N ARG A 58 1.79 -12.59 13.48
CA ARG A 58 2.37 -12.59 14.82
C ARG A 58 3.03 -13.95 15.12
N ILE A 59 4.13 -13.90 15.87
CA ILE A 59 4.78 -15.08 16.48
C ILE A 59 4.92 -14.82 17.98
N SER A 60 4.64 -15.81 18.79
CA SER A 60 4.75 -15.79 20.25
C SER A 60 5.29 -17.10 20.74
N ASN A 61 6.29 -17.04 21.58
CA ASN A 61 6.81 -18.20 22.31
C ASN A 61 6.07 -18.33 23.63
N TYR A 62 5.67 -19.53 23.96
CA TYR A 62 4.93 -19.81 25.18
C TYR A 62 5.48 -21.07 25.84
N SER A 63 5.54 -21.05 27.15
CA SER A 63 5.87 -22.21 27.96
C SER A 63 4.82 -22.42 29.04
N ASP A 64 4.33 -23.63 29.15
CA ASP A 64 3.37 -24.03 30.18
C ASP A 64 4.00 -24.06 31.57
N ILE A 65 5.35 -24.14 31.67
CA ILE A 65 6.08 -24.36 32.91
C ILE A 65 6.83 -23.11 33.37
N LEU A 66 7.35 -22.30 32.39
CA LEU A 66 8.12 -21.09 32.67
C LEU A 66 7.17 -19.88 32.73
N GLY A 67 6.47 -19.73 33.85
CA GLY A 67 5.56 -18.61 34.10
C GLY A 67 6.27 -17.38 34.67
N ASP A 68 5.64 -16.23 34.56
CA ASP A 68 6.12 -14.92 35.03
C ASP A 68 6.20 -14.78 36.56
N ARG A 69 5.66 -15.72 37.30
CA ARG A 69 5.63 -15.70 38.76
C ARG A 69 6.76 -16.48 39.43
N LEU A 70 7.62 -17.13 38.64
CA LEU A 70 8.74 -17.92 39.13
C LEU A 70 9.91 -17.01 39.57
N SER A 71 10.57 -17.34 40.65
CA SER A 71 11.85 -16.73 41.05
C SER A 71 12.97 -17.19 40.12
N ILE A 72 14.07 -16.47 40.09
CA ILE A 72 15.21 -16.81 39.22
C ILE A 72 15.76 -18.19 39.54
N SER A 73 15.87 -18.57 40.84
CA SER A 73 16.35 -19.87 41.25
C SER A 73 15.44 -21.00 40.85
N GLU A 74 14.12 -20.80 40.86
CA GLU A 74 13.15 -21.78 40.36
C GLU A 74 13.26 -21.95 38.85
N LEU A 75 13.40 -20.83 38.11
CA LEU A 75 13.64 -20.85 36.66
C LEU A 75 14.88 -21.65 36.28
N GLU A 76 16.01 -21.39 36.94
CA GLU A 76 17.28 -22.15 36.74
C GLU A 76 17.12 -23.62 36.98
N SER A 77 16.42 -23.99 38.07
CA SER A 77 16.15 -25.38 38.42
C SER A 77 15.27 -26.09 37.38
N ILE A 78 14.26 -25.38 36.84
CA ILE A 78 13.38 -25.93 35.80
C ILE A 78 14.12 -26.08 34.49
N ILE A 79 14.85 -25.04 34.05
CA ILE A 79 15.61 -25.03 32.78
C ILE A 79 16.65 -26.14 32.76
N SER A 80 17.31 -26.41 33.88
CA SER A 80 18.31 -27.49 34.00
C SER A 80 17.72 -28.91 33.87
N ARG A 81 16.43 -29.08 34.18
CA ARG A 81 15.75 -30.39 34.20
C ARG A 81 14.91 -30.69 32.97
N TYR A 82 14.41 -29.63 32.30
CA TYR A 82 13.43 -29.75 31.21
C TYR A 82 13.90 -29.02 29.97
N THR A 83 14.38 -29.74 28.96
CA THR A 83 14.94 -29.19 27.72
C THR A 83 13.90 -28.77 26.67
N ALA A 84 12.60 -29.07 26.87
CA ALA A 84 11.63 -28.83 25.80
C ALA A 84 10.22 -28.52 26.32
N THR A 85 9.99 -27.31 26.81
CA THR A 85 8.65 -26.87 27.22
C THR A 85 8.15 -25.65 26.47
N THR A 86 8.90 -25.20 25.50
CA THR A 86 8.52 -24.02 24.69
C THR A 86 7.73 -24.49 23.46
N LYS A 87 6.59 -23.85 23.23
CA LYS A 87 5.81 -23.98 21.99
C LYS A 87 5.80 -22.65 21.30
N VAL A 88 5.93 -22.65 19.99
CA VAL A 88 5.81 -21.45 19.19
C VAL A 88 4.40 -21.37 18.62
N TYR A 89 3.67 -20.33 18.99
CA TYR A 89 2.36 -20.00 18.43
C TYR A 89 2.50 -18.92 17.38
N GLY A 90 1.97 -19.18 16.20
CA GLY A 90 1.87 -18.21 15.13
C GLY A 90 0.43 -17.88 14.82
N GLU A 91 0.16 -16.59 14.58
CA GLU A 91 -1.08 -16.13 13.98
C GLU A 91 -0.82 -15.79 12.52
N ALA A 92 -1.68 -16.25 11.61
CA ALA A 92 -1.58 -15.95 10.20
C ALA A 92 -2.89 -15.41 9.63
N LYS A 93 -2.80 -14.43 8.76
CA LYS A 93 -3.93 -13.87 8.01
C LYS A 93 -4.04 -14.55 6.66
N ILE A 94 -5.24 -14.97 6.31
CA ILE A 94 -5.54 -15.56 5.01
C ILE A 94 -5.52 -14.47 3.96
N LEU A 95 -4.80 -14.71 2.87
CA LEU A 95 -4.70 -13.82 1.71
C LEU A 95 -5.61 -14.27 0.57
N GLY A 96 -6.00 -15.54 0.52
CA GLY A 96 -6.87 -16.11 -0.49
C GLY A 96 -6.33 -17.39 -1.11
N TYR A 97 -6.94 -17.81 -2.18
CA TYR A 97 -6.46 -18.89 -3.06
C TYR A 97 -6.61 -18.48 -4.53
N MET A 98 -5.83 -19.11 -5.40
CA MET A 98 -5.92 -18.88 -6.84
C MET A 98 -7.00 -19.78 -7.44
N ASN A 99 -7.97 -19.19 -8.15
CA ASN A 99 -8.97 -19.95 -8.88
C ASN A 99 -8.45 -20.39 -10.27
N ASP A 100 -9.28 -21.16 -11.00
CA ASP A 100 -8.93 -21.66 -12.35
C ASP A 100 -8.79 -20.54 -13.41
N LYS A 101 -9.22 -19.32 -13.09
CA LYS A 101 -9.09 -18.12 -13.94
C LYS A 101 -7.86 -17.26 -13.56
N ASN A 102 -6.98 -17.76 -12.70
CA ASN A 102 -5.86 -17.00 -12.13
C ASN A 102 -6.30 -15.72 -11.39
N GLU A 103 -7.45 -15.78 -10.70
CA GLU A 103 -7.90 -14.70 -9.84
C GLU A 103 -7.75 -15.10 -8.39
N VAL A 104 -7.30 -14.16 -7.55
CA VAL A 104 -7.22 -14.37 -6.10
C VAL A 104 -8.61 -14.18 -5.49
N ILE A 105 -9.11 -15.22 -4.83
CA ILE A 105 -10.42 -15.25 -4.19
C ILE A 105 -10.26 -15.57 -2.71
N MET A 106 -11.03 -14.88 -1.86
CA MET A 106 -11.12 -15.22 -0.44
C MET A 106 -11.91 -16.52 -0.24
N PRO A 107 -11.43 -17.46 0.57
CA PRO A 107 -12.16 -18.68 0.86
C PRO A 107 -13.44 -18.39 1.64
N ARG A 108 -14.51 -19.12 1.34
CA ARG A 108 -15.77 -19.09 2.07
C ARG A 108 -15.83 -20.16 3.16
N SER A 109 -14.96 -21.13 3.06
CA SER A 109 -14.81 -22.23 4.04
C SER A 109 -13.53 -22.04 4.82
N ALA A 110 -13.58 -22.32 6.12
CA ALA A 110 -12.39 -22.29 6.96
C ALA A 110 -11.60 -23.60 6.82
N ALA A 111 -10.30 -23.52 7.02
CA ALA A 111 -9.47 -24.69 7.24
C ALA A 111 -9.90 -25.41 8.54
N ILE A 112 -9.39 -26.60 8.76
CA ILE A 112 -9.79 -27.45 9.92
C ILE A 112 -8.61 -27.51 10.89
N PRO A 113 -8.82 -27.39 12.22
CA PRO A 113 -7.80 -27.68 13.21
C PRO A 113 -7.15 -29.05 12.98
N GLY A 114 -5.83 -29.12 13.12
CA GLY A 114 -5.03 -30.29 12.80
C GLY A 114 -4.53 -30.37 11.35
N GLN A 115 -4.97 -29.49 10.45
CA GLN A 115 -4.36 -29.41 9.13
C GLN A 115 -2.90 -28.91 9.22
N LYS A 116 -2.06 -29.46 8.34
CA LYS A 116 -0.66 -29.09 8.23
C LYS A 116 -0.50 -27.74 7.55
N VAL A 117 0.48 -26.98 8.01
CA VAL A 117 0.88 -25.69 7.46
C VAL A 117 2.30 -25.80 6.93
N TYR A 118 2.55 -25.21 5.76
CA TYR A 118 3.84 -25.26 5.08
C TYR A 118 4.30 -23.86 4.68
N ILE A 119 5.59 -23.69 4.46
CA ILE A 119 6.13 -22.50 3.79
C ILE A 119 5.60 -22.47 2.35
N ALA A 120 5.07 -21.32 1.93
CA ALA A 120 4.60 -21.16 0.56
C ALA A 120 5.78 -21.15 -0.43
N PRO A 121 5.75 -21.95 -1.51
CA PRO A 121 6.82 -21.94 -2.52
C PRO A 121 6.78 -20.65 -3.34
N SER A 122 7.96 -20.14 -3.76
CA SER A 122 8.08 -18.89 -4.52
C SER A 122 7.24 -18.87 -5.80
N GLY A 123 7.14 -20.00 -6.51
CA GLY A 123 6.29 -20.08 -7.72
C GLY A 123 4.78 -19.87 -7.46
N LEU A 124 4.28 -20.20 -6.25
CA LEU A 124 2.92 -19.86 -5.86
C LEU A 124 2.80 -18.36 -5.59
N LEU A 125 3.79 -17.78 -4.90
CA LEU A 125 3.81 -16.35 -4.58
C LEU A 125 3.89 -15.49 -5.86
N GLU A 126 4.66 -15.92 -6.85
CA GLU A 126 4.68 -15.28 -8.16
C GLU A 126 3.28 -15.19 -8.77
N GLY A 127 2.50 -16.27 -8.73
CA GLY A 127 1.11 -16.27 -9.21
C GLY A 127 0.23 -15.26 -8.49
N PHE A 128 0.46 -15.02 -7.20
CA PHE A 128 -0.30 -14.06 -6.40
C PHE A 128 0.12 -12.62 -6.59
N PHE A 129 1.43 -12.34 -6.69
CA PHE A 129 2.00 -10.99 -6.58
C PHE A 129 2.57 -10.45 -7.88
N THR A 130 2.86 -11.33 -8.85
CA THR A 130 3.38 -10.92 -10.15
C THR A 130 2.28 -11.10 -11.19
N LYS A 131 1.54 -10.05 -11.49
CA LYS A 131 0.75 -10.05 -12.73
C LYS A 131 1.69 -9.96 -13.92
N ASP A 132 1.21 -10.39 -15.10
CA ASP A 132 1.99 -10.41 -16.33
C ASP A 132 2.92 -9.20 -16.42
N ILE A 133 4.24 -9.46 -16.33
CA ILE A 133 5.31 -8.44 -16.28
C ILE A 133 5.22 -7.47 -17.47
N ARG A 134 4.59 -7.89 -18.58
CA ARG A 134 4.42 -7.05 -19.78
C ARG A 134 3.42 -5.92 -19.62
N SER A 135 2.49 -6.04 -18.67
CA SER A 135 1.41 -5.07 -18.47
C SER A 135 1.32 -4.53 -17.03
N GLY A 136 2.11 -5.09 -16.10
CA GLY A 136 2.13 -4.69 -14.68
C GLY A 136 3.10 -3.56 -14.40
N ILE A 137 2.78 -2.75 -13.39
CA ILE A 137 3.68 -1.72 -12.84
C ILE A 137 4.56 -2.38 -11.77
N PRO A 138 5.88 -2.58 -12.00
CA PRO A 138 6.76 -3.17 -11.01
C PRO A 138 6.96 -2.20 -9.84
N VAL A 139 6.74 -2.66 -8.61
CA VAL A 139 6.88 -1.83 -7.41
C VAL A 139 7.94 -2.32 -6.43
N GLY A 140 8.51 -3.49 -6.65
CA GLY A 140 9.56 -4.04 -5.79
C GLY A 140 9.54 -5.56 -5.74
N SER A 141 9.99 -6.12 -4.62
CA SER A 141 10.01 -7.55 -4.33
C SER A 141 9.41 -7.82 -2.95
N LEU A 142 9.05 -9.06 -2.68
CA LEU A 142 8.65 -9.47 -1.33
C LEU A 142 9.85 -9.40 -0.37
N ILE A 143 9.65 -8.88 0.84
CA ILE A 143 10.71 -8.73 1.85
C ILE A 143 11.32 -10.09 2.22
N THR A 144 10.49 -11.14 2.31
CA THR A 144 10.93 -12.50 2.68
C THR A 144 11.37 -13.34 1.48
N ARG A 145 11.18 -12.84 0.25
CA ARG A 145 11.46 -13.52 -1.03
C ARG A 145 11.84 -12.48 -2.08
N GLU A 146 13.10 -12.05 -2.09
CA GLU A 146 13.59 -11.02 -3.03
C GLU A 146 13.50 -11.43 -4.50
N GLU A 147 13.50 -12.72 -4.78
CA GLU A 147 13.29 -13.27 -6.11
C GLU A 147 11.86 -13.07 -6.63
N VAL A 148 10.88 -12.96 -5.74
CA VAL A 148 9.47 -12.74 -6.11
C VAL A 148 9.21 -11.26 -6.31
N LYS A 149 9.04 -10.87 -7.57
CA LYS A 149 8.73 -9.48 -7.92
C LYS A 149 7.24 -9.19 -7.71
N VAL A 150 6.97 -7.97 -7.25
CA VAL A 150 5.61 -7.48 -7.05
C VAL A 150 5.28 -6.47 -8.13
N SER A 151 4.17 -6.67 -8.81
CA SER A 151 3.64 -5.72 -9.79
C SER A 151 2.18 -5.40 -9.52
N LEU A 152 1.80 -4.15 -9.80
CA LEU A 152 0.42 -3.66 -9.67
C LEU A 152 -0.27 -3.70 -11.04
N ASP A 153 -1.56 -3.99 -11.03
CA ASP A 153 -2.40 -3.89 -12.24
C ASP A 153 -2.67 -2.41 -12.57
N PRO A 154 -2.20 -1.89 -13.74
CA PRO A 154 -2.46 -0.51 -14.13
C PRO A 154 -3.95 -0.16 -14.18
N ASN A 155 -4.83 -1.13 -14.51
CA ASN A 155 -6.27 -0.91 -14.54
C ASN A 155 -6.86 -0.62 -13.14
N GLY A 156 -6.17 -0.99 -12.06
CA GLY A 156 -6.53 -0.64 -10.70
C GLY A 156 -6.55 0.87 -10.48
N PHE A 157 -5.68 1.61 -11.17
CA PHE A 157 -5.58 3.08 -11.06
C PHE A 157 -6.70 3.85 -11.79
N ARG A 158 -7.57 3.18 -12.52
CA ARG A 158 -8.83 3.76 -13.00
C ARG A 158 -9.85 3.98 -11.88
N ARG A 159 -9.56 3.52 -10.69
CA ARG A 159 -10.33 3.70 -9.45
C ARG A 159 -9.50 4.47 -8.44
N HIS A 160 -10.03 4.63 -7.22
CA HIS A 160 -9.30 5.27 -6.14
C HIS A 160 -8.18 4.38 -5.62
N ALA A 161 -7.00 4.97 -5.44
CA ALA A 161 -5.86 4.34 -4.79
C ALA A 161 -5.35 5.26 -3.67
N ALA A 162 -4.93 4.69 -2.55
CA ALA A 162 -4.33 5.42 -1.45
C ALA A 162 -2.97 4.81 -1.11
N VAL A 163 -1.94 5.67 -1.03
CA VAL A 163 -0.61 5.31 -0.54
C VAL A 163 -0.43 5.91 0.84
N ILE A 164 -0.47 5.07 1.86
CA ILE A 164 -0.42 5.47 3.26
C ILE A 164 0.85 4.91 3.89
N ALA A 165 1.68 5.80 4.44
CA ALA A 165 2.93 5.42 5.09
C ALA A 165 3.36 6.50 6.08
N GLN A 166 4.21 6.12 7.04
CA GLN A 166 4.88 7.07 7.92
C GLN A 166 5.83 7.98 7.12
N THR A 167 6.18 9.12 7.70
CA THR A 167 7.18 10.02 7.12
C THR A 167 8.51 9.28 6.93
N GLY A 168 9.12 9.42 5.76
CA GLY A 168 10.38 8.75 5.41
C GLY A 168 10.25 7.30 4.94
N ALA A 169 9.06 6.69 4.94
CA ALA A 169 8.86 5.30 4.50
C ALA A 169 8.84 5.10 2.98
N GLY A 170 9.13 6.13 2.17
CA GLY A 170 9.20 6.01 0.71
C GLY A 170 7.87 6.25 -0.03
N LYS A 171 6.86 6.84 0.61
CA LYS A 171 5.56 7.10 -0.01
C LYS A 171 5.66 7.87 -1.33
N SER A 172 6.35 9.01 -1.34
CA SER A 172 6.53 9.84 -2.55
C SER A 172 7.35 9.11 -3.62
N TYR A 173 8.33 8.31 -3.21
CA TYR A 173 9.10 7.46 -4.14
C TYR A 173 8.22 6.43 -4.86
N LEU A 174 7.37 5.72 -4.11
CA LEU A 174 6.44 4.76 -4.69
C LEU A 174 5.44 5.42 -5.65
N VAL A 175 4.89 6.58 -5.28
CA VAL A 175 3.98 7.33 -6.15
C VAL A 175 4.70 7.79 -7.42
N GLY A 176 5.92 8.31 -7.31
CA GLY A 176 6.77 8.68 -8.46
C GLY A 176 7.00 7.49 -9.41
N LEU A 177 7.35 6.33 -8.86
CA LEU A 177 7.52 5.10 -9.63
C LEU A 177 6.24 4.68 -10.37
N ILE A 178 5.08 4.81 -9.73
CA ILE A 178 3.78 4.53 -10.36
C ILE A 178 3.53 5.50 -11.52
N LEU A 179 3.74 6.80 -11.31
CA LEU A 179 3.58 7.83 -12.34
C LEU A 179 4.49 7.55 -13.54
N GLU A 180 5.78 7.28 -13.31
CA GLU A 180 6.75 6.95 -14.36
C GLU A 180 6.34 5.73 -15.21
N ASN A 181 5.67 4.76 -14.62
CA ASN A 181 5.23 3.56 -15.32
C ASN A 181 3.85 3.71 -15.97
N LEU A 182 3.00 4.63 -15.51
CA LEU A 182 1.71 4.91 -16.13
C LEU A 182 1.83 5.71 -17.43
N LEU A 183 2.78 6.62 -17.52
CA LEU A 183 2.99 7.48 -18.70
C LEU A 183 3.24 6.68 -19.99
N PRO A 184 4.18 5.70 -20.02
CA PRO A 184 4.40 4.86 -21.22
C PRO A 184 3.20 4.01 -21.62
N LEU A 185 2.25 3.77 -20.70
CA LEU A 185 0.99 3.07 -20.97
C LEU A 185 -0.09 3.99 -21.57
N GLY A 186 0.25 5.26 -21.84
CA GLY A 186 -0.66 6.25 -22.43
C GLY A 186 -1.60 6.91 -21.41
N ALA A 187 -1.30 6.84 -20.12
CA ALA A 187 -2.09 7.52 -19.10
C ALA A 187 -1.82 9.03 -19.13
N THR A 188 -2.87 9.84 -19.08
CA THR A 188 -2.79 11.26 -18.78
C THR A 188 -2.95 11.46 -17.29
N THR A 189 -1.96 12.06 -16.63
CA THR A 189 -1.95 12.27 -15.18
C THR A 189 -1.85 13.77 -14.85
N ILE A 190 -2.63 14.22 -13.87
CA ILE A 190 -2.55 15.56 -13.30
C ILE A 190 -2.10 15.40 -11.86
N VAL A 191 -0.95 15.99 -11.52
CA VAL A 191 -0.36 15.87 -10.19
C VAL A 191 -0.49 17.21 -9.47
N LEU A 192 -1.23 17.24 -8.36
CA LEU A 192 -1.31 18.37 -7.45
C LEU A 192 -0.24 18.17 -6.37
N ASP A 193 0.88 18.87 -6.51
CA ASP A 193 2.11 18.68 -5.73
C ASP A 193 2.48 19.90 -4.88
N PRO A 194 1.82 20.08 -3.73
CA PRO A 194 2.08 21.23 -2.86
C PRO A 194 3.48 21.21 -2.23
N ASN A 195 4.13 20.04 -2.15
CA ASN A 195 5.43 19.87 -1.51
C ASN A 195 6.60 19.85 -2.50
N SER A 196 6.34 19.89 -3.80
CA SER A 196 7.35 19.75 -4.86
C SER A 196 8.12 18.42 -4.80
N ASP A 197 7.43 17.32 -4.48
CA ASP A 197 8.04 15.99 -4.40
C ASP A 197 8.29 15.38 -5.79
N TYR A 198 7.52 15.77 -6.82
CA TYR A 198 7.56 15.19 -8.17
C TYR A 198 8.15 16.10 -9.24
N VAL A 199 8.51 17.32 -8.91
CA VAL A 199 9.05 18.30 -9.90
C VAL A 199 10.38 17.86 -10.51
N MET A 200 11.09 16.90 -9.88
CA MET A 200 12.35 16.36 -10.39
C MET A 200 12.19 15.13 -11.30
N MET A 201 10.95 14.70 -11.61
CA MET A 201 10.71 13.53 -12.47
C MET A 201 11.30 13.64 -13.89
N ARG A 202 11.57 14.85 -14.35
CA ARG A 202 12.21 15.11 -15.65
C ARG A 202 13.72 14.84 -15.65
N LYS A 203 14.35 14.68 -14.46
CA LYS A 203 15.81 14.67 -14.29
C LYS A 203 16.26 13.46 -13.49
N LYS A 204 17.31 12.78 -13.94
CA LYS A 204 17.97 11.73 -13.19
C LYS A 204 18.93 12.32 -12.14
N PRO A 205 19.36 11.51 -11.15
CA PRO A 205 20.34 11.95 -10.15
C PRO A 205 21.68 12.44 -10.73
N ASP A 206 22.09 11.94 -11.90
CA ASP A 206 23.28 12.35 -12.63
C ASP A 206 23.09 13.68 -13.41
N GLY A 207 21.91 14.26 -13.36
CA GLY A 207 21.55 15.50 -14.04
C GLY A 207 21.10 15.35 -15.48
N THR A 208 21.12 14.14 -16.04
CA THR A 208 20.60 13.87 -17.40
C THR A 208 19.08 13.77 -17.41
N ASP A 209 18.48 13.87 -18.60
CA ASP A 209 17.03 13.81 -18.75
C ASP A 209 16.53 12.35 -18.54
N THR A 210 15.34 12.24 -17.96
CA THR A 210 14.64 10.95 -17.86
C THR A 210 13.99 10.59 -19.21
N LYS A 211 13.58 9.33 -19.36
CA LYS A 211 12.87 8.88 -20.57
C LYS A 211 11.54 9.60 -20.79
N ILE A 212 10.93 10.09 -19.71
CA ILE A 212 9.63 10.79 -19.71
C ILE A 212 9.78 12.32 -19.73
N PHE A 213 10.99 12.84 -19.98
CA PHE A 213 11.25 14.29 -19.94
C PHE A 213 10.27 15.11 -20.77
N GLN A 214 9.95 14.65 -21.98
CA GLN A 214 9.07 15.37 -22.91
C GLN A 214 7.57 15.18 -22.57
N ASP A 215 7.24 14.15 -21.79
CA ASP A 215 5.85 13.83 -21.44
C ASP A 215 5.39 14.54 -20.15
N VAL A 216 6.30 15.23 -19.46
CA VAL A 216 6.02 15.92 -18.20
C VAL A 216 6.08 17.43 -18.39
N THR A 217 4.98 18.14 -18.14
CA THR A 217 4.92 19.58 -18.05
C THR A 217 4.76 20.01 -16.60
N ILE A 218 5.59 20.95 -16.14
CA ILE A 218 5.53 21.49 -14.79
C ILE A 218 4.94 22.88 -14.85
N TYR A 219 3.83 23.10 -14.15
CA TYR A 219 3.20 24.42 -14.03
C TYR A 219 3.52 25.04 -12.69
N ARG A 220 3.90 26.33 -12.67
CA ARG A 220 4.16 27.08 -11.45
C ARG A 220 3.56 28.48 -11.50
N PRO A 221 2.94 28.96 -10.40
CA PRO A 221 2.50 30.35 -10.35
C PRO A 221 3.73 31.26 -10.31
N PRO A 222 3.73 32.40 -11.06
CA PRO A 222 4.84 33.34 -11.07
C PRO A 222 5.02 34.01 -9.70
N GLY A 223 6.27 34.37 -9.36
CA GLY A 223 6.57 35.24 -8.21
C GLY A 223 6.46 34.55 -6.81
N LEU A 224 6.18 33.28 -6.70
CA LEU A 224 6.17 32.56 -5.42
C LEU A 224 7.59 32.49 -4.83
N LYS A 225 7.73 33.03 -3.60
CA LYS A 225 8.97 32.94 -2.79
C LYS A 225 8.99 31.63 -1.99
N GLY A 226 10.20 31.17 -1.63
CA GLY A 226 10.38 30.01 -0.75
C GLY A 226 10.16 28.64 -1.43
N ARG A 227 10.31 28.55 -2.74
CA ARG A 227 10.27 27.30 -3.49
C ARG A 227 11.43 26.38 -3.10
N ARG A 228 11.16 25.09 -2.99
CA ARG A 228 12.17 24.06 -2.68
C ARG A 228 13.22 23.92 -3.79
N PHE A 229 12.83 24.13 -5.05
CA PHE A 229 13.70 24.02 -6.23
C PHE A 229 13.50 25.24 -7.13
N THR A 230 14.59 25.72 -7.74
CA THR A 230 14.54 26.78 -8.77
C THR A 230 14.02 26.25 -10.10
N ASP A 231 13.68 27.13 -11.01
CA ASP A 231 13.21 26.73 -12.35
C ASP A 231 14.35 26.11 -13.17
N GLU A 232 15.60 26.50 -12.94
CA GLU A 232 16.79 25.91 -13.57
C GLU A 232 17.03 24.48 -13.07
N GLU A 233 16.86 24.24 -11.77
CA GLU A 233 17.03 22.89 -11.19
C GLU A 233 16.05 21.89 -11.77
N ILE A 234 14.80 22.31 -12.04
CA ILE A 234 13.75 21.44 -12.61
C ILE A 234 13.68 21.44 -14.13
N ARG A 235 14.61 22.14 -14.81
CA ARG A 235 14.62 22.26 -16.27
C ARG A 235 13.43 23.03 -16.85
N GLY A 236 13.00 24.08 -16.16
CA GLY A 236 11.95 24.98 -16.58
C GLY A 236 10.55 24.61 -16.09
N ALA A 237 9.72 25.60 -15.95
CA ALA A 237 8.30 25.47 -15.62
C ALA A 237 7.49 26.47 -16.43
N ASP A 238 6.30 26.06 -16.84
CA ASP A 238 5.35 26.96 -17.49
C ASP A 238 4.62 27.78 -16.42
N PRO A 239 4.50 29.09 -16.60
CA PRO A 239 3.75 29.91 -15.67
C PRO A 239 2.24 29.65 -15.83
N TYR A 240 1.53 29.58 -14.70
CA TYR A 240 0.08 29.63 -14.73
C TYR A 240 -0.45 30.69 -13.79
N THR A 241 -1.54 31.30 -14.17
CA THR A 241 -2.28 32.28 -13.37
C THR A 241 -3.74 31.86 -13.31
N ILE A 242 -4.39 32.22 -12.21
CA ILE A 242 -5.83 32.07 -12.09
C ILE A 242 -6.48 33.37 -12.59
N ASP A 243 -7.35 33.24 -13.57
CA ASP A 243 -8.16 34.35 -14.02
C ASP A 243 -9.25 34.62 -12.98
N PHE A 244 -9.07 35.70 -12.22
CA PHE A 244 -9.95 36.07 -11.13
C PHE A 244 -11.41 36.27 -11.61
N SER A 245 -11.60 36.79 -12.81
CA SER A 245 -12.94 37.01 -13.36
C SER A 245 -13.72 35.76 -13.71
N LYS A 246 -13.06 34.59 -13.72
CA LYS A 246 -13.67 33.27 -13.93
C LYS A 246 -13.99 32.54 -12.63
N LEU A 247 -13.59 33.07 -11.49
CA LEU A 247 -13.88 32.47 -10.20
C LEU A 247 -15.31 32.79 -9.77
N SER A 248 -16.02 31.82 -9.22
CA SER A 248 -17.29 32.04 -8.57
C SER A 248 -17.11 32.76 -7.23
N ALA A 249 -18.16 33.41 -6.74
CA ALA A 249 -18.17 34.07 -5.42
C ALA A 249 -17.69 33.13 -4.31
N ASN A 250 -18.11 31.86 -4.33
CA ASN A 250 -17.68 30.88 -3.34
C ASN A 250 -16.18 30.59 -3.44
N GLN A 251 -15.64 30.43 -4.63
CA GLN A 251 -14.21 30.20 -4.83
C GLN A 251 -13.37 31.40 -4.39
N ILE A 252 -13.82 32.63 -4.67
CA ILE A 252 -13.16 33.84 -4.19
C ILE A 252 -13.16 33.91 -2.66
N CYS A 253 -14.31 33.63 -2.03
CA CYS A 253 -14.42 33.58 -0.59
C CYS A 253 -13.50 32.51 0.03
N ASP A 254 -13.42 31.33 -0.56
CA ASP A 254 -12.57 30.25 -0.08
C ASP A 254 -11.08 30.61 -0.19
N VAL A 255 -10.64 31.20 -1.29
CA VAL A 255 -9.26 31.70 -1.46
C VAL A 255 -8.94 32.84 -0.50
N ALA A 256 -9.91 33.71 -0.22
CA ALA A 256 -9.78 34.81 0.75
C ALA A 256 -9.86 34.34 2.21
N GLY A 257 -10.08 33.04 2.48
CA GLY A 257 -10.22 32.51 3.84
C GLY A 257 -11.54 32.90 4.55
N ILE A 258 -12.55 33.32 3.78
CA ILE A 258 -13.86 33.67 4.31
C ILE A 258 -14.65 32.40 4.63
N SER A 259 -14.85 32.15 5.92
CA SER A 259 -15.55 30.95 6.40
C SER A 259 -16.95 30.80 5.79
N SER A 260 -17.35 29.58 5.48
CA SER A 260 -18.72 29.27 5.04
C SER A 260 -19.81 29.67 6.05
N ARG A 261 -19.44 29.87 7.33
CA ARG A 261 -20.35 30.34 8.40
C ARG A 261 -20.66 31.83 8.26
N TRP A 262 -19.91 32.60 7.47
CA TRP A 262 -20.11 34.05 7.29
C TRP A 262 -20.96 34.32 6.04
N ALA A 263 -22.20 33.82 6.10
CA ALA A 263 -23.13 33.87 4.95
C ALA A 263 -23.34 35.29 4.41
N VAL A 264 -23.49 36.28 5.29
CA VAL A 264 -23.72 37.68 4.93
C VAL A 264 -22.55 38.27 4.14
N ILE A 265 -21.31 37.92 4.53
CA ILE A 265 -20.12 38.41 3.78
C ILE A 265 -20.04 37.71 2.43
N ARG A 266 -20.33 36.41 2.37
CA ARG A 266 -20.34 35.66 1.11
C ARG A 266 -21.42 36.16 0.13
N GLU A 267 -22.58 36.55 0.65
CA GLU A 267 -23.65 37.15 -0.13
C GLU A 267 -23.23 38.54 -0.67
N ALA A 268 -22.62 39.37 0.18
CA ALA A 268 -22.10 40.67 -0.26
C ALA A 268 -21.03 40.53 -1.37
N VAL A 269 -20.15 39.53 -1.29
CA VAL A 269 -19.18 39.23 -2.36
C VAL A 269 -19.89 38.80 -3.65
N SER A 270 -20.94 37.95 -3.52
CA SER A 270 -21.74 37.51 -4.67
C SER A 270 -22.45 38.69 -5.36
N ASP A 271 -23.04 39.60 -4.58
CA ASP A 271 -23.73 40.78 -5.07
C ASP A 271 -22.74 41.73 -5.77
N ALA A 272 -21.59 41.96 -5.16
CA ALA A 272 -20.54 42.79 -5.76
C ALA A 272 -20.05 42.21 -7.10
N LEU A 273 -19.82 40.88 -7.17
CA LEU A 273 -19.42 40.20 -8.40
C LEU A 273 -20.49 40.28 -9.48
N SER A 274 -21.78 40.29 -9.13
CA SER A 274 -22.87 40.39 -10.10
C SER A 274 -22.90 41.72 -10.82
N GLN A 275 -22.30 42.75 -10.25
CA GLN A 275 -22.21 44.11 -10.83
C GLN A 275 -20.98 44.28 -11.74
N LEU A 276 -20.00 43.39 -11.67
CA LEU A 276 -18.81 43.46 -12.50
C LEU A 276 -19.04 42.78 -13.83
N GLN A 277 -18.57 43.43 -14.93
CA GLN A 277 -18.66 42.89 -16.27
C GLN A 277 -17.25 42.81 -16.92
N GLY A 278 -17.04 41.80 -17.75
CA GLY A 278 -15.78 41.61 -18.47
C GLY A 278 -14.68 41.01 -17.62
N VAL A 279 -13.43 41.31 -17.97
CA VAL A 279 -12.24 40.85 -17.24
C VAL A 279 -11.95 41.82 -16.08
N TYR A 280 -11.97 41.35 -14.87
CA TYR A 280 -11.73 42.14 -13.66
C TYR A 280 -10.77 41.38 -12.71
N GLY A 281 -10.10 42.09 -11.82
CA GLY A 281 -9.20 41.59 -10.81
C GLY A 281 -9.67 41.91 -9.38
N PRO A 282 -8.92 41.50 -8.35
CA PRO A 282 -9.29 41.72 -6.95
C PRO A 282 -9.51 43.20 -6.58
N GLN A 283 -8.84 44.12 -7.29
CA GLN A 283 -8.91 45.56 -7.00
C GLN A 283 -10.29 46.20 -7.33
N GLN A 284 -11.02 45.60 -8.27
CA GLN A 284 -12.36 46.08 -8.62
C GLN A 284 -13.43 45.54 -7.67
N LEU A 285 -13.11 44.61 -6.80
CA LEU A 285 -14.01 44.06 -5.81
C LEU A 285 -13.94 44.81 -4.44
N MET A 286 -12.91 45.63 -4.26
CA MET A 286 -12.73 46.51 -3.08
C MET A 286 -13.45 47.83 -3.28
#